data_2c5bbd18ae87fa81fe17bc5b55166334
#
_entry.id   2c5bbd18ae87fa81fe17bc5b55166334
#
_cell.length_a   1.000
_cell.length_b   1.000
_cell.length_c   1.000
_cell.angle_alpha   90.00
_cell.angle_beta   90.00
_cell.angle_gamma   90.00
#
_symmetry.space_group_name_H-M   'P 1'
#
loop_
_entity.id
_entity.type
_entity.pdbx_description
1 polymer ?
#
loop_
_entity_poly.entity_id
_entity_poly.type
_entity_poly.pdbx_seq_one_letter_code
_entity_poly.pdbx_strand_id
1 'polypeptide(L)'
;MVFYNLEWFMEIIKSKKEYDVIVVGSGAGGGMATKILSDAGVNVALVESGPYFDPANPDQQTQLKWPWESPRRGAGTNRAFGDFHMSYGDWSLDGEPYSSVDGTDFKWWRSRMLGGRTNHWGRISLRFGPRDFKSKDFDGLGENWPISYEDIKPYYDKLDKLVGVYGTKENMFNEPDGFFLPPPKPRLHELFYIKGARKSNVKVMPSRLSVLTKRINNERGICFYCGQCDRSCSVYGDFSSSSCLVIPSLKGGKVDLYVNSMVNEVITDNNGRATGVSFINKENGKDYKIKGKIVVLAASACATARILLNSKSKAHPNGLGNSSNLIGKYLHDTTGAGRGVFIPELMNRKIYNEDGVGGMHVYSPWWLDSRKLDFP
;
A
#
# COMPACT_ATOMS: atom_id res chain seq x y z
N MET A 1 -28.28 0.10 8.70
CA MET A 1 -27.29 -0.98 8.54
C MET A 1 -27.62 -1.68 7.24
N VAL A 2 -26.94 -1.38 6.16
CA VAL A 2 -27.20 -1.99 4.84
C VAL A 2 -26.26 -3.19 4.74
N PHE A 3 -26.82 -4.38 4.94
CA PHE A 3 -26.13 -5.61 4.63
C PHE A 3 -25.99 -5.68 3.10
N TYR A 4 -24.81 -5.47 2.59
CA TYR A 4 -24.51 -5.83 1.21
C TYR A 4 -24.44 -7.35 1.15
N ASN A 5 -25.40 -7.93 0.48
CA ASN A 5 -25.46 -9.38 0.25
C ASN A 5 -24.22 -9.77 -0.56
N LEU A 6 -23.31 -10.55 0.02
CA LEU A 6 -22.10 -11.09 -0.67
C LEU A 6 -22.48 -11.86 -1.94
N GLU A 7 -23.67 -12.43 -2.00
CA GLU A 7 -24.21 -13.11 -3.19
C GLU A 7 -24.32 -12.21 -4.43
N TRP A 8 -24.47 -10.89 -4.23
CA TRP A 8 -24.56 -9.93 -5.33
C TRP A 8 -23.25 -9.78 -6.12
N PHE A 9 -22.11 -10.00 -5.48
CA PHE A 9 -20.81 -9.90 -6.13
C PHE A 9 -20.45 -11.16 -6.95
N MET A 10 -21.07 -12.30 -6.68
CA MET A 10 -20.79 -13.55 -7.39
C MET A 10 -21.49 -13.63 -8.76
N GLU A 11 -22.59 -12.92 -8.99
CA GLU A 11 -23.29 -12.90 -10.29
C GLU A 11 -22.63 -11.99 -11.37
N ILE A 12 -21.77 -11.06 -10.98
CA ILE A 12 -21.14 -10.09 -11.88
C ILE A 12 -20.19 -10.75 -12.88
N ILE A 13 -19.70 -11.94 -12.60
CA ILE A 13 -18.76 -12.71 -13.45
C ILE A 13 -19.32 -13.00 -14.86
N LYS A 14 -20.62 -12.91 -15.06
CA LYS A 14 -21.29 -13.17 -16.36
C LYS A 14 -21.51 -11.93 -17.24
N SER A 15 -20.99 -10.77 -16.85
CA SER A 15 -21.21 -9.54 -17.60
C SER A 15 -20.56 -9.60 -18.98
N LYS A 16 -21.37 -9.49 -20.04
CA LYS A 16 -20.93 -9.23 -21.42
C LYS A 16 -20.54 -7.77 -21.65
N LYS A 17 -20.53 -6.95 -20.60
CA LYS A 17 -20.28 -5.52 -20.62
C LYS A 17 -18.85 -5.24 -21.06
N GLU A 18 -18.67 -4.28 -21.95
CA GLU A 18 -17.38 -3.67 -22.25
C GLU A 18 -17.15 -2.48 -21.31
N TYR A 19 -15.99 -2.41 -20.70
CA TYR A 19 -15.61 -1.34 -19.78
C TYR A 19 -14.79 -0.27 -20.48
N ASP A 20 -14.86 0.95 -19.99
CA ASP A 20 -13.94 1.99 -20.44
C ASP A 20 -12.52 1.69 -19.95
N VAL A 21 -12.40 1.26 -18.69
CA VAL A 21 -11.13 0.91 -18.08
C VAL A 21 -11.25 -0.36 -17.25
N ILE A 22 -10.25 -1.26 -17.39
CA ILE A 22 -10.03 -2.39 -16.47
C ILE A 22 -8.83 -2.04 -15.60
N VAL A 23 -9.00 -2.06 -14.29
CA VAL A 23 -7.93 -1.87 -13.31
C VAL A 23 -7.62 -3.23 -12.67
N VAL A 24 -6.37 -3.67 -12.77
CA VAL A 24 -5.91 -4.94 -12.22
C VAL A 24 -5.15 -4.70 -10.91
N GLY A 25 -5.72 -5.17 -9.81
CA GLY A 25 -5.22 -4.97 -8.46
C GLY A 25 -5.83 -3.75 -7.77
N SER A 26 -6.23 -3.91 -6.53
CA SER A 26 -6.91 -2.90 -5.70
C SER A 26 -6.01 -2.21 -4.67
N GLY A 27 -4.71 -2.42 -4.74
CA GLY A 27 -3.71 -1.81 -3.86
C GLY A 27 -3.63 -0.29 -4.01
N ALA A 28 -2.54 0.33 -3.56
CA ALA A 28 -2.38 1.78 -3.56
C ALA A 28 -2.62 2.43 -4.93
N GLY A 29 -1.96 1.92 -5.98
CA GLY A 29 -2.09 2.48 -7.33
C GLY A 29 -3.45 2.19 -7.97
N GLY A 30 -3.90 0.92 -7.88
CA GLY A 30 -5.17 0.51 -8.51
C GLY A 30 -6.39 1.10 -7.83
N GLY A 31 -6.40 1.18 -6.50
CA GLY A 31 -7.46 1.85 -5.77
C GLY A 31 -7.54 3.33 -6.10
N MET A 32 -6.39 4.02 -6.22
CA MET A 32 -6.36 5.42 -6.63
C MET A 32 -6.86 5.61 -8.06
N ALA A 33 -6.41 4.79 -9.00
CA ALA A 33 -6.90 4.83 -10.38
C ALA A 33 -8.42 4.60 -10.44
N THR A 34 -8.92 3.58 -9.71
CA THR A 34 -10.35 3.29 -9.61
C THR A 34 -11.14 4.49 -9.09
N LYS A 35 -10.67 5.10 -7.98
CA LYS A 35 -11.33 6.26 -7.36
C LYS A 35 -11.41 7.44 -8.32
N ILE A 36 -10.28 7.86 -8.89
CA ILE A 36 -10.23 9.04 -9.76
C ILE A 36 -11.04 8.83 -11.05
N LEU A 37 -10.97 7.65 -11.66
CA LEU A 37 -11.70 7.34 -12.88
C LEU A 37 -13.21 7.25 -12.63
N SER A 38 -13.62 6.57 -11.57
CA SER A 38 -15.05 6.44 -11.25
C SER A 38 -15.68 7.76 -10.84
N ASP A 39 -14.96 8.62 -10.09
CA ASP A 39 -15.42 9.97 -9.76
C ASP A 39 -15.57 10.85 -11.01
N ALA A 40 -14.78 10.60 -12.05
CA ALA A 40 -14.92 11.24 -13.36
C ALA A 40 -16.03 10.62 -14.24
N GLY A 41 -16.80 9.66 -13.73
CA GLY A 41 -17.92 9.03 -14.45
C GLY A 41 -17.52 7.88 -15.37
N VAL A 42 -16.25 7.46 -15.39
CA VAL A 42 -15.74 6.35 -16.21
C VAL A 42 -16.24 5.01 -15.66
N ASN A 43 -16.66 4.10 -16.53
CA ASN A 43 -17.08 2.75 -16.14
C ASN A 43 -15.83 1.86 -15.96
N VAL A 44 -15.57 1.43 -14.73
CA VAL A 44 -14.38 0.70 -14.33
C VAL A 44 -14.72 -0.74 -13.95
N ALA A 45 -13.96 -1.71 -14.48
CA ALA A 45 -13.86 -3.03 -13.87
C ALA A 45 -12.63 -3.07 -12.98
N LEU A 46 -12.81 -3.29 -11.68
CA LEU A 46 -11.71 -3.51 -10.75
C LEU A 46 -11.58 -5.01 -10.49
N VAL A 47 -10.41 -5.59 -10.85
CA VAL A 47 -10.14 -7.03 -10.72
C VAL A 47 -9.11 -7.24 -9.61
N GLU A 48 -9.53 -7.91 -8.53
CA GLU A 48 -8.71 -8.19 -7.35
C GLU A 48 -8.57 -9.70 -7.14
N SER A 49 -7.34 -10.15 -6.92
CA SER A 49 -7.03 -11.58 -6.74
C SER A 49 -7.44 -12.16 -5.39
N GLY A 50 -7.67 -11.32 -4.40
CA GLY A 50 -8.11 -11.71 -3.06
C GLY A 50 -9.59 -11.48 -2.82
N PRO A 51 -10.10 -11.90 -1.64
CA PRO A 51 -11.48 -11.70 -1.25
C PRO A 51 -11.79 -10.22 -0.97
N TYR A 52 -13.10 -9.93 -0.89
CA TYR A 52 -13.58 -8.66 -0.35
C TYR A 52 -13.14 -8.50 1.10
N PHE A 53 -12.68 -7.30 1.44
CA PHE A 53 -12.26 -6.96 2.78
C PHE A 53 -12.70 -5.55 3.16
N ASP A 54 -13.41 -5.46 4.28
CA ASP A 54 -13.83 -4.21 4.91
C ASP A 54 -13.44 -4.23 6.39
N PRO A 55 -12.47 -3.40 6.82
CA PRO A 55 -12.07 -3.38 8.23
C PRO A 55 -13.15 -2.88 9.20
N ALA A 56 -14.22 -2.25 8.72
CA ALA A 56 -15.36 -1.88 9.54
C ALA A 56 -16.36 -3.03 9.73
N ASN A 57 -16.26 -4.10 8.92
CA ASN A 57 -17.09 -5.29 9.11
C ASN A 57 -16.66 -6.03 10.38
N PRO A 58 -17.56 -6.25 11.37
CA PRO A 58 -17.23 -6.92 12.63
C PRO A 58 -16.63 -8.33 12.45
N ASP A 59 -17.01 -9.05 11.40
CA ASP A 59 -16.53 -10.40 11.14
C ASP A 59 -15.11 -10.42 10.55
N GLN A 60 -14.71 -9.35 9.89
CA GLN A 60 -13.42 -9.22 9.20
C GLN A 60 -12.39 -8.38 9.97
N GLN A 61 -12.85 -7.48 10.86
CA GLN A 61 -11.96 -6.62 11.60
C GLN A 61 -11.11 -7.42 12.61
N THR A 62 -9.83 -7.07 12.74
CA THR A 62 -8.90 -7.69 13.69
C THR A 62 -8.27 -6.70 14.66
N GLN A 63 -8.52 -5.41 14.47
CA GLN A 63 -7.93 -4.32 15.24
C GLN A 63 -8.22 -4.43 16.74
N LEU A 64 -9.45 -4.77 17.10
CA LEU A 64 -9.94 -4.81 18.48
C LEU A 64 -9.96 -6.22 19.08
N LYS A 65 -9.45 -7.22 18.38
CA LYS A 65 -9.34 -8.59 18.91
C LYS A 65 -8.20 -8.69 19.92
N TRP A 66 -8.37 -9.56 20.90
CA TRP A 66 -7.32 -9.86 21.85
C TRP A 66 -6.08 -10.43 21.17
N PRO A 67 -4.86 -10.26 21.72
CA PRO A 67 -3.63 -10.80 21.10
C PRO A 67 -3.68 -12.29 20.81
N TRP A 68 -4.32 -13.08 21.64
CA TRP A 68 -4.47 -14.54 21.46
C TRP A 68 -5.54 -14.93 20.43
N GLU A 69 -6.46 -14.06 20.09
CA GLU A 69 -7.43 -14.23 19.00
C GLU A 69 -6.84 -13.76 17.67
N SER A 70 -5.73 -13.08 17.70
CA SER A 70 -5.06 -12.58 16.51
C SER A 70 -4.06 -13.60 15.99
N PRO A 71 -4.20 -14.11 14.78
CA PRO A 71 -3.26 -15.06 14.19
C PRO A 71 -1.81 -14.57 14.22
N ARG A 72 -1.59 -13.27 14.15
CA ARG A 72 -0.26 -12.67 14.17
C ARG A 72 0.48 -12.86 15.48
N ARG A 73 -0.24 -12.91 16.61
CA ARG A 73 0.34 -13.02 17.96
C ARG A 73 0.03 -14.34 18.62
N GLY A 74 -0.45 -15.31 17.87
CA GLY A 74 -0.75 -16.64 18.38
C GLY A 74 0.52 -17.32 18.92
N ALA A 75 0.36 -18.05 20.03
CA ALA A 75 1.44 -18.87 20.56
C ALA A 75 1.87 -19.94 19.54
N GLY A 76 3.17 -20.20 19.44
CA GLY A 76 3.72 -21.26 18.62
C GLY A 76 3.91 -20.95 17.15
N THR A 77 3.77 -19.70 16.72
CA THR A 77 4.11 -19.34 15.34
C THR A 77 5.61 -19.11 15.18
N ASN A 78 6.22 -19.77 14.19
CA ASN A 78 7.63 -19.59 13.85
C ASN A 78 7.88 -18.45 12.87
N ARG A 79 6.82 -17.73 12.46
CA ARG A 79 6.90 -16.61 11.51
C ARG A 79 7.10 -15.31 12.26
N ALA A 80 7.89 -14.39 11.71
CA ALA A 80 8.15 -13.08 12.30
C ALA A 80 6.86 -12.28 12.59
N PHE A 81 5.82 -12.48 11.80
CA PHE A 81 4.51 -11.84 11.95
C PHE A 81 3.42 -12.79 12.46
N GLY A 82 3.73 -14.03 12.79
CA GLY A 82 2.77 -15.06 13.20
C GLY A 82 2.01 -15.66 12.03
N ASP A 83 0.94 -16.40 12.34
CA ASP A 83 0.04 -16.88 11.31
C ASP A 83 -0.74 -15.73 10.68
N PHE A 84 -1.03 -15.86 9.39
CA PHE A 84 -1.62 -14.77 8.64
C PHE A 84 -3.13 -14.90 8.58
N HIS A 85 -3.75 -13.82 8.97
CA HIS A 85 -5.15 -13.51 8.73
C HIS A 85 -5.26 -12.64 7.46
N MET A 86 -6.47 -12.52 6.87
CA MET A 86 -6.65 -11.69 5.67
C MET A 86 -6.26 -10.21 5.87
N SER A 87 -6.19 -9.72 7.10
CA SER A 87 -5.70 -8.36 7.43
C SER A 87 -4.18 -8.21 7.41
N TYR A 88 -3.44 -9.31 7.23
CA TYR A 88 -1.99 -9.33 7.16
C TYR A 88 -1.53 -9.93 5.84
N GLY A 89 -0.36 -9.63 5.39
CA GLY A 89 0.27 -10.31 4.26
C GLY A 89 1.02 -11.57 4.68
N ASP A 90 1.35 -12.38 3.70
CA ASP A 90 2.26 -13.51 3.85
C ASP A 90 3.16 -13.64 2.62
N TRP A 91 4.31 -14.30 2.78
CA TRP A 91 5.13 -14.75 1.68
C TRP A 91 4.78 -16.17 1.21
N SER A 92 4.09 -16.97 2.02
CA SER A 92 3.59 -18.30 1.65
C SER A 92 2.07 -18.29 1.61
N LEU A 93 1.49 -18.27 0.42
CA LEU A 93 0.04 -18.36 0.23
C LEU A 93 -0.31 -19.73 -0.33
N ASP A 94 -1.33 -20.38 0.23
CA ASP A 94 -1.83 -21.66 -0.25
C ASP A 94 -2.27 -21.53 -1.72
N GLY A 95 -1.83 -22.49 -2.53
CA GLY A 95 -2.13 -22.51 -3.97
C GLY A 95 -1.36 -21.46 -4.82
N GLU A 96 -0.46 -20.68 -4.22
CA GLU A 96 0.35 -19.69 -4.93
C GLU A 96 1.85 -19.84 -4.60
N PRO A 97 2.47 -20.99 -4.90
CA PRO A 97 3.88 -21.18 -4.60
C PRO A 97 4.76 -20.25 -5.45
N TYR A 98 5.93 -19.92 -4.93
CA TYR A 98 7.01 -19.29 -5.69
C TYR A 98 8.36 -19.88 -5.24
N SER A 99 9.36 -19.73 -6.07
CA SER A 99 10.75 -20.06 -5.72
C SER A 99 11.63 -18.85 -5.89
N SER A 100 12.68 -18.77 -5.11
CA SER A 100 13.79 -17.83 -5.30
C SER A 100 14.99 -18.55 -5.92
N VAL A 101 15.87 -17.78 -6.55
CA VAL A 101 17.14 -18.30 -7.05
C VAL A 101 17.97 -18.85 -5.89
N ASP A 102 18.63 -19.98 -6.08
CA ASP A 102 19.48 -20.58 -5.04
C ASP A 102 20.52 -19.57 -4.54
N GLY A 103 20.68 -19.53 -3.21
CA GLY A 103 21.57 -18.56 -2.56
C GLY A 103 20.96 -17.17 -2.34
N THR A 104 19.69 -16.94 -2.74
CA THR A 104 18.96 -15.72 -2.41
C THR A 104 17.89 -15.98 -1.35
N ASP A 105 17.76 -15.09 -0.37
CA ASP A 105 16.68 -15.16 0.65
C ASP A 105 15.55 -14.18 0.29
N PHE A 106 15.04 -14.27 -0.96
CA PHE A 106 13.93 -13.41 -1.38
C PHE A 106 12.60 -13.93 -0.82
N LYS A 107 11.95 -13.11 -0.02
CA LYS A 107 10.61 -13.38 0.53
C LYS A 107 9.60 -12.44 -0.08
N TRP A 108 8.77 -12.97 -0.97
CA TRP A 108 7.72 -12.20 -1.61
C TRP A 108 6.52 -12.03 -0.70
N TRP A 109 6.54 -10.98 0.11
CA TRP A 109 5.40 -10.65 0.96
C TRP A 109 4.23 -10.14 0.11
N ARG A 110 3.16 -10.90 0.12
CA ARG A 110 1.93 -10.64 -0.66
C ARG A 110 0.74 -10.51 0.27
N SER A 111 -0.26 -9.74 -0.17
CA SER A 111 -1.54 -9.59 0.51
C SER A 111 -2.65 -9.78 -0.53
N ARG A 112 -3.39 -10.87 -0.43
CA ARG A 112 -4.47 -11.25 -1.34
C ARG A 112 -5.81 -10.87 -0.72
N MET A 113 -6.17 -9.61 -0.84
CA MET A 113 -7.41 -9.05 -0.31
C MET A 113 -7.68 -7.70 -0.96
N LEU A 114 -8.92 -7.25 -0.93
CA LEU A 114 -9.28 -5.91 -1.36
C LEU A 114 -8.42 -4.87 -0.60
N GLY A 115 -7.79 -3.96 -1.34
CA GLY A 115 -6.85 -2.97 -0.78
C GLY A 115 -5.41 -3.46 -0.65
N GLY A 116 -5.16 -4.77 -0.77
CA GLY A 116 -3.81 -5.34 -0.72
C GLY A 116 -3.01 -4.90 0.50
N ARG A 117 -1.71 -4.69 0.32
CA ARG A 117 -0.78 -4.30 1.41
C ARG A 117 -1.10 -2.97 2.08
N THR A 118 -1.96 -2.13 1.50
CA THR A 118 -2.37 -0.87 2.15
C THR A 118 -3.19 -1.09 3.43
N ASN A 119 -3.68 -2.31 3.66
CA ASN A 119 -4.41 -2.63 4.89
C ASN A 119 -3.50 -2.81 6.11
N HIS A 120 -2.20 -3.10 5.93
CA HIS A 120 -1.29 -3.44 7.03
C HIS A 120 0.11 -2.80 6.93
N TRP A 121 0.27 -1.72 6.18
CA TRP A 121 1.51 -0.95 6.10
C TRP A 121 1.67 0.03 7.28
N GLY A 122 2.88 0.62 7.42
CA GLY A 122 3.20 1.51 8.54
C GLY A 122 2.63 2.92 8.45
N ARG A 123 1.82 3.24 7.45
CA ARG A 123 1.20 4.57 7.21
C ARG A 123 2.19 5.72 6.97
N ILE A 124 3.49 5.45 6.86
CA ILE A 124 4.51 6.47 6.59
C ILE A 124 4.25 7.09 5.23
N SER A 125 4.08 8.41 5.21
CA SER A 125 3.64 9.16 4.03
C SER A 125 4.57 10.33 3.75
N LEU A 126 5.86 10.02 3.61
CA LEU A 126 6.87 10.97 3.19
C LEU A 126 6.75 11.22 1.68
N ARG A 127 7.02 12.45 1.25
CA ARG A 127 7.17 12.76 -0.18
C ARG A 127 8.61 12.45 -0.60
N PHE A 128 8.77 11.87 -1.77
CA PHE A 128 10.08 11.92 -2.42
C PHE A 128 10.43 13.38 -2.75
N GLY A 129 11.65 13.76 -2.44
CA GLY A 129 12.13 15.11 -2.69
C GLY A 129 12.87 15.24 -4.02
N PRO A 130 13.35 16.44 -4.35
CA PRO A 130 14.06 16.69 -5.62
C PRO A 130 15.25 15.76 -5.87
N ARG A 131 15.99 15.39 -4.81
CA ARG A 131 17.14 14.47 -4.90
C ARG A 131 16.72 13.07 -5.32
N ASP A 132 15.59 12.55 -4.82
CA ASP A 132 15.14 11.19 -5.12
C ASP A 132 14.83 10.99 -6.60
N PHE A 133 14.41 12.05 -7.32
CA PHE A 133 14.18 12.00 -8.76
C PHE A 133 15.45 12.16 -9.59
N LYS A 134 16.53 12.68 -9.01
CA LYS A 134 17.80 13.01 -9.66
C LYS A 134 19.00 12.45 -8.89
N SER A 135 18.85 11.27 -8.28
CA SER A 135 19.87 10.68 -7.42
C SER A 135 21.20 10.46 -8.13
N LYS A 136 21.18 10.02 -9.40
CA LYS A 136 22.40 9.85 -10.20
C LYS A 136 23.25 11.13 -10.30
N ASP A 137 22.62 12.31 -10.34
CA ASP A 137 23.34 13.58 -10.39
C ASP A 137 24.07 13.89 -9.06
N PHE A 138 23.69 13.24 -7.97
CA PHE A 138 24.27 13.43 -6.64
C PHE A 138 25.30 12.36 -6.27
N ASP A 139 25.05 11.10 -6.60
CA ASP A 139 25.89 9.97 -6.17
C ASP A 139 26.50 9.15 -7.32
N GLY A 140 26.08 9.43 -8.55
CA GLY A 140 26.59 8.75 -9.75
C GLY A 140 26.00 7.35 -9.97
N LEU A 141 25.08 6.89 -9.12
CA LEU A 141 24.54 5.55 -9.16
C LEU A 141 23.15 5.49 -9.82
N GLY A 142 22.84 4.35 -10.44
CA GLY A 142 21.54 4.11 -11.04
C GLY A 142 21.20 5.04 -12.21
N GLU A 143 19.94 5.42 -12.31
CA GLU A 143 19.43 6.32 -13.36
C GLU A 143 18.50 7.38 -12.76
N ASN A 144 18.53 8.58 -13.30
CA ASN A 144 17.56 9.62 -12.94
C ASN A 144 16.16 9.26 -13.44
N TRP A 145 15.17 9.61 -12.68
CA TRP A 145 13.80 9.56 -13.16
C TRP A 145 13.59 10.58 -14.29
N PRO A 146 12.79 10.25 -15.33
CA PRO A 146 12.51 11.17 -16.46
C PRO A 146 11.57 12.32 -16.06
N ILE A 147 11.18 12.41 -14.80
CA ILE A 147 10.35 13.44 -14.19
C ILE A 147 11.07 14.09 -13.02
N SER A 148 10.55 15.21 -12.56
CA SER A 148 11.04 15.97 -11.41
C SER A 148 10.04 15.95 -10.24
N TYR A 149 10.46 16.45 -9.08
CA TYR A 149 9.53 16.69 -7.98
C TYR A 149 8.42 17.68 -8.36
N GLU A 150 8.72 18.72 -9.12
CA GLU A 150 7.72 19.73 -9.51
C GLU A 150 6.61 19.15 -10.39
N ASP A 151 6.91 18.13 -11.21
CA ASP A 151 5.92 17.42 -12.02
C ASP A 151 4.94 16.63 -11.15
N ILE A 152 5.40 16.09 -10.02
CA ILE A 152 4.62 15.24 -9.10
C ILE A 152 3.96 16.03 -7.98
N LYS A 153 4.54 17.16 -7.58
CA LYS A 153 4.07 17.98 -6.45
C LYS A 153 2.55 18.26 -6.46
N PRO A 154 1.91 18.64 -7.58
CA PRO A 154 0.46 18.88 -7.60
C PRO A 154 -0.38 17.64 -7.23
N TYR A 155 0.13 16.45 -7.52
CA TYR A 155 -0.50 15.18 -7.18
C TYR A 155 -0.29 14.83 -5.71
N TYR A 156 0.90 15.06 -5.15
CA TYR A 156 1.14 14.95 -3.71
C TYR A 156 0.21 15.88 -2.92
N ASP A 157 0.02 17.12 -3.38
CA ASP A 157 -0.85 18.10 -2.73
C ASP A 157 -2.32 17.64 -2.69
N LYS A 158 -2.79 16.98 -3.76
CA LYS A 158 -4.12 16.36 -3.80
C LYS A 158 -4.20 15.14 -2.89
N LEU A 159 -3.14 14.31 -2.92
CA LEU A 159 -3.07 13.08 -2.13
C LEU A 159 -3.11 13.35 -0.63
N ASP A 160 -2.29 14.29 -0.13
CA ASP A 160 -2.25 14.63 1.31
C ASP A 160 -3.63 15.03 1.85
N LYS A 161 -4.39 15.80 1.04
CA LYS A 161 -5.75 16.22 1.39
C LYS A 161 -6.75 15.06 1.38
N LEU A 162 -6.60 14.13 0.41
CA LEU A 162 -7.48 12.99 0.25
C LEU A 162 -7.26 11.95 1.35
N VAL A 163 -6.00 11.62 1.63
CA VAL A 163 -5.68 10.55 2.60
C VAL A 163 -5.63 11.05 4.04
N GLY A 164 -5.34 12.34 4.25
CA GLY A 164 -5.20 12.94 5.55
C GLY A 164 -3.89 12.55 6.22
N VAL A 165 -2.83 13.30 5.95
CA VAL A 165 -1.49 13.11 6.55
C VAL A 165 -1.32 14.07 7.71
N TYR A 166 -0.91 13.59 8.88
CA TYR A 166 -0.48 14.49 9.95
C TYR A 166 1.03 14.76 9.86
N GLY A 167 1.46 15.89 10.42
CA GLY A 167 2.87 16.30 10.41
C GLY A 167 3.05 17.78 10.68
N THR A 168 4.26 18.27 10.43
CA THR A 168 4.63 19.69 10.54
C THR A 168 5.39 20.15 9.30
N LYS A 169 5.34 21.46 9.08
CA LYS A 169 6.13 22.09 8.03
C LYS A 169 7.54 22.36 8.55
N GLU A 170 8.53 21.77 7.91
CA GLU A 170 9.92 21.80 8.35
C GLU A 170 10.86 22.50 7.36
N ASN A 171 10.34 22.85 6.16
CA ASN A 171 11.08 23.53 5.07
C ASN A 171 12.36 22.78 4.67
N MET A 172 12.28 21.45 4.57
CA MET A 172 13.42 20.64 4.22
C MET A 172 13.49 20.42 2.71
N PHE A 173 14.69 20.52 2.14
CA PHE A 173 14.90 20.41 0.69
C PHE A 173 14.44 19.05 0.15
N ASN A 174 14.89 17.95 0.75
CA ASN A 174 14.62 16.60 0.22
C ASN A 174 13.47 15.87 0.95
N GLU A 175 12.73 16.56 1.77
CA GLU A 175 11.47 16.12 2.33
C GLU A 175 10.47 17.27 2.33
N PRO A 176 9.97 17.63 1.13
CA PRO A 176 9.15 18.82 0.94
C PRO A 176 7.89 18.79 1.80
N ASP A 177 7.47 19.98 2.21
CA ASP A 177 6.25 20.14 2.99
C ASP A 177 5.00 19.90 2.15
N GLY A 178 3.97 19.40 2.83
CA GLY A 178 2.65 19.13 2.28
C GLY A 178 1.53 19.81 3.06
N PHE A 179 0.34 19.21 2.95
CA PHE A 179 -0.85 19.60 3.72
C PHE A 179 -0.99 18.66 4.91
N PHE A 180 -0.71 19.16 6.12
CA PHE A 180 -0.66 18.34 7.32
C PHE A 180 -1.80 18.63 8.28
N LEU A 181 -2.35 17.56 8.85
CA LEU A 181 -3.15 17.58 10.05
C LEU A 181 -2.24 17.77 11.28
N PRO A 182 -2.78 18.24 12.42
CA PRO A 182 -1.99 18.35 13.65
C PRO A 182 -1.39 16.98 14.05
N PRO A 183 -0.10 16.89 14.39
CA PRO A 183 0.50 15.64 14.83
C PRO A 183 0.06 15.28 16.27
N PRO A 184 0.06 14.00 16.64
CA PRO A 184 -0.12 13.58 18.04
C PRO A 184 1.07 14.01 18.89
N LYS A 185 0.85 14.10 20.20
CA LYS A 185 1.94 14.39 21.14
C LYS A 185 2.91 13.20 21.20
N PRO A 186 4.22 13.43 21.34
CA PRO A 186 5.18 12.37 21.55
C PRO A 186 4.86 11.53 22.79
N ARG A 187 5.09 10.22 22.72
CA ARG A 187 4.99 9.29 23.84
C ARG A 187 6.20 9.43 24.77
N LEU A 188 6.12 8.83 25.95
CA LEU A 188 7.18 8.99 26.97
C LEU A 188 8.56 8.54 26.46
N HIS A 189 8.67 7.39 25.84
CA HIS A 189 9.93 6.90 25.27
C HIS A 189 10.45 7.79 24.12
N GLU A 190 9.55 8.37 23.34
CA GLU A 190 9.88 9.33 22.28
C GLU A 190 10.42 10.66 22.84
N LEU A 191 9.92 11.10 24.01
CA LEU A 191 10.48 12.25 24.72
C LEU A 191 11.92 12.00 25.19
N PHE A 192 12.24 10.77 25.64
CA PHE A 192 13.62 10.38 25.93
C PHE A 192 14.50 10.41 24.69
N TYR A 193 14.00 9.87 23.56
CA TYR A 193 14.69 9.96 22.28
C TYR A 193 14.96 11.42 21.89
N ILE A 194 13.96 12.30 21.93
CA ILE A 194 14.10 13.74 21.65
C ILE A 194 15.18 14.37 22.54
N LYS A 195 15.17 14.06 23.84
CA LYS A 195 16.17 14.57 24.79
C LYS A 195 17.59 14.12 24.44
N GLY A 196 17.76 12.86 24.07
CA GLY A 196 19.05 12.29 23.62
C GLY A 196 19.53 12.93 22.33
N ALA A 197 18.66 12.99 21.32
CA ALA A 197 18.94 13.56 20.00
C ALA A 197 19.37 15.04 20.10
N ARG A 198 18.70 15.84 20.93
CA ARG A 198 19.09 17.24 21.19
C ARG A 198 20.53 17.37 21.72
N LYS A 199 20.95 16.47 22.62
CA LYS A 199 22.33 16.47 23.15
C LYS A 199 23.36 16.14 22.07
N SER A 200 22.97 15.38 21.07
CA SER A 200 23.80 15.00 19.92
C SER A 200 23.63 15.93 18.70
N ASN A 201 22.93 17.04 18.87
CA ASN A 201 22.60 17.98 17.77
C ASN A 201 21.88 17.30 16.59
N VAL A 202 21.05 16.30 16.87
CA VAL A 202 20.24 15.62 15.87
C VAL A 202 18.83 16.19 15.85
N LYS A 203 18.35 16.59 14.67
CA LYS A 203 16.98 17.11 14.49
C LYS A 203 15.97 15.96 14.68
N VAL A 204 14.94 16.21 15.48
CA VAL A 204 13.77 15.34 15.63
C VAL A 204 12.53 16.13 15.29
N MET A 205 11.64 15.53 14.53
CA MET A 205 10.40 16.13 14.06
C MET A 205 9.23 15.17 14.16
N PRO A 206 7.98 15.65 14.15
CA PRO A 206 6.81 14.78 14.08
C PRO A 206 6.81 13.93 12.82
N SER A 207 6.45 12.67 12.96
CA SER A 207 6.29 11.76 11.82
C SER A 207 5.20 12.27 10.87
N ARG A 208 5.30 11.88 9.60
CA ARG A 208 4.28 12.13 8.57
C ARG A 208 3.57 10.83 8.27
N LEU A 209 2.41 10.63 8.88
CA LEU A 209 1.63 9.41 8.72
C LEU A 209 0.21 9.73 8.23
N SER A 210 -0.31 8.88 7.34
CA SER A 210 -1.68 8.99 6.84
C SER A 210 -2.69 8.41 7.84
N VAL A 211 -2.84 9.11 8.96
CA VAL A 211 -3.78 8.81 10.06
C VAL A 211 -4.51 10.09 10.44
N LEU A 212 -5.83 10.01 10.56
CA LEU A 212 -6.67 11.17 10.84
C LEU A 212 -6.62 11.55 12.33
N THR A 213 -5.87 12.57 12.65
CA THR A 213 -5.89 13.23 13.97
C THR A 213 -6.97 14.29 14.08
N LYS A 214 -7.57 14.66 12.94
CA LYS A 214 -8.69 15.57 12.81
C LYS A 214 -9.62 15.09 11.68
N ARG A 215 -10.93 15.31 11.83
CA ARG A 215 -11.91 14.95 10.79
C ARG A 215 -11.69 15.74 9.51
N ILE A 216 -11.70 15.03 8.37
CA ILE A 216 -11.61 15.63 7.04
C ILE A 216 -12.89 15.45 6.22
N ASN A 217 -13.70 14.44 6.54
CA ASN A 217 -15.00 14.17 5.91
C ASN A 217 -15.89 13.37 6.89
N ASN A 218 -17.10 13.03 6.46
CA ASN A 218 -18.07 12.28 7.28
C ASN A 218 -17.97 10.76 7.12
N GLU A 219 -17.16 10.26 6.20
CA GLU A 219 -17.03 8.82 5.91
C GLU A 219 -15.96 8.14 6.76
N ARG A 220 -14.99 8.93 7.26
CA ARG A 220 -13.84 8.44 8.01
C ARG A 220 -13.85 8.96 9.44
N GLY A 221 -13.68 8.06 10.39
CA GLY A 221 -13.53 8.39 11.80
C GLY A 221 -12.16 8.98 12.13
N ILE A 222 -12.05 9.66 13.26
CA ILE A 222 -10.79 10.15 13.81
C ILE A 222 -10.09 8.99 14.52
N CYS A 223 -8.76 8.97 14.51
CA CYS A 223 -7.96 8.02 15.24
C CYS A 223 -8.25 8.09 16.74
N PHE A 224 -8.52 6.96 17.37
CA PHE A 224 -8.71 6.82 18.82
C PHE A 224 -7.50 6.22 19.54
N TYR A 225 -6.34 6.27 18.88
CA TYR A 225 -5.01 5.96 19.45
C TYR A 225 -4.85 4.53 20.00
N CYS A 226 -5.44 3.53 19.35
CA CYS A 226 -5.33 2.11 19.74
C CYS A 226 -3.98 1.46 19.45
N GLY A 227 -3.09 2.11 18.70
CA GLY A 227 -1.77 1.59 18.32
C GLY A 227 -1.79 0.43 17.32
N GLN A 228 -2.91 0.11 16.68
CA GLN A 228 -3.10 -1.11 15.88
C GLN A 228 -3.27 -0.84 14.37
N CYS A 229 -2.63 0.18 13.82
CA CYS A 229 -2.80 0.56 12.41
C CYS A 229 -2.40 -0.56 11.43
N ASP A 230 -1.51 -1.46 11.82
CA ASP A 230 -1.10 -2.61 11.02
C ASP A 230 -2.20 -3.69 10.88
N ARG A 231 -3.34 -3.53 11.56
CA ARG A 231 -4.49 -4.44 11.51
C ARG A 231 -5.69 -3.88 10.76
N SER A 232 -5.53 -2.80 10.04
CA SER A 232 -6.59 -2.00 9.41
C SER A 232 -7.55 -1.37 10.43
N CYS A 233 -7.96 -0.15 10.19
CA CYS A 233 -8.74 0.64 11.12
C CYS A 233 -10.23 0.44 10.95
N SER A 234 -10.91 -0.06 11.98
CA SER A 234 -12.35 -0.29 11.99
C SER A 234 -13.20 0.98 11.81
N VAL A 235 -12.63 2.15 12.06
CA VAL A 235 -13.27 3.46 11.85
C VAL A 235 -12.70 4.23 10.65
N TYR A 236 -11.86 3.58 9.84
CA TYR A 236 -11.18 4.21 8.69
C TYR A 236 -10.34 5.43 9.05
N GLY A 237 -9.86 5.51 10.29
CA GLY A 237 -9.02 6.60 10.77
C GLY A 237 -7.63 6.61 10.14
N ASP A 238 -7.11 5.45 9.76
CA ASP A 238 -5.89 5.31 8.95
C ASP A 238 -6.23 5.21 7.45
N PHE A 239 -5.22 5.38 6.60
CA PHE A 239 -5.40 5.20 5.18
C PHE A 239 -5.19 3.74 4.77
N SER A 240 -6.20 3.15 4.13
CA SER A 240 -6.08 1.97 3.30
C SER A 240 -6.85 2.18 1.99
N SER A 241 -6.40 1.53 0.93
CA SER A 241 -7.08 1.60 -0.37
C SER A 241 -8.50 1.03 -0.29
N SER A 242 -8.71 -0.06 0.45
CA SER A 242 -10.04 -0.66 0.62
C SER A 242 -11.02 0.35 1.22
N SER A 243 -10.71 0.91 2.39
CA SER A 243 -11.62 1.77 3.14
C SER A 243 -11.76 3.18 2.58
N CYS A 244 -10.68 3.76 2.05
CA CYS A 244 -10.64 5.18 1.68
C CYS A 244 -10.86 5.44 0.18
N LEU A 245 -10.66 4.43 -0.65
CA LEU A 245 -10.74 4.58 -2.12
C LEU A 245 -11.81 3.66 -2.71
N VAL A 246 -11.65 2.34 -2.58
CA VAL A 246 -12.48 1.37 -3.31
C VAL A 246 -13.90 1.33 -2.78
N ILE A 247 -14.10 1.11 -1.47
CA ILE A 247 -15.45 1.03 -0.87
C ILE A 247 -16.27 2.30 -1.16
N PRO A 248 -15.76 3.52 -1.02
CA PRO A 248 -16.48 4.71 -1.46
C PRO A 248 -16.80 4.74 -2.96
N SER A 249 -15.89 4.27 -3.81
CA SER A 249 -16.10 4.24 -5.27
C SER A 249 -17.20 3.26 -5.70
N LEU A 250 -17.35 2.14 -4.99
CA LEU A 250 -18.43 1.17 -5.25
C LEU A 250 -19.82 1.79 -5.05
N LYS A 251 -19.96 2.71 -4.09
CA LYS A 251 -21.22 3.41 -3.82
C LYS A 251 -21.66 4.32 -4.98
N GLY A 252 -20.72 4.77 -5.81
CA GLY A 252 -20.97 5.62 -6.96
C GLY A 252 -21.57 4.91 -8.19
N GLY A 253 -21.64 3.56 -8.18
CA GLY A 253 -22.26 2.75 -9.24
C GLY A 253 -21.51 2.76 -10.58
N LYS A 254 -20.25 3.21 -10.61
CA LYS A 254 -19.37 3.22 -11.79
C LYS A 254 -18.29 2.15 -11.77
N VAL A 255 -18.23 1.37 -10.69
CA VAL A 255 -17.22 0.33 -10.48
C VAL A 255 -17.90 -1.02 -10.34
N ASP A 256 -17.55 -1.96 -11.21
CA ASP A 256 -17.85 -3.38 -11.03
C ASP A 256 -16.60 -4.05 -10.43
N LEU A 257 -16.75 -4.68 -9.27
CA LEU A 257 -15.67 -5.33 -8.55
C LEU A 257 -15.69 -6.84 -8.76
N TYR A 258 -14.58 -7.38 -9.23
CA TYR A 258 -14.32 -8.80 -9.37
C TYR A 258 -13.29 -9.23 -8.31
N VAL A 259 -13.76 -9.85 -7.24
CA VAL A 259 -12.90 -10.43 -6.18
C VAL A 259 -12.53 -11.87 -6.49
N ASN A 260 -11.55 -12.43 -5.78
CA ASN A 260 -11.03 -13.79 -5.98
C ASN A 260 -10.66 -14.09 -7.45
N SER A 261 -10.30 -13.04 -8.19
CA SER A 261 -10.11 -13.04 -9.64
C SER A 261 -8.65 -12.74 -9.96
N MET A 262 -7.86 -13.78 -10.19
CA MET A 262 -6.43 -13.65 -10.46
C MET A 262 -6.18 -13.47 -11.96
N VAL A 263 -5.81 -12.26 -12.36
CA VAL A 263 -5.43 -11.97 -13.75
C VAL A 263 -4.14 -12.70 -14.10
N ASN A 264 -4.18 -13.45 -15.19
CA ASN A 264 -3.06 -14.19 -15.72
C ASN A 264 -2.42 -13.53 -16.96
N GLU A 265 -3.22 -12.85 -17.79
CA GLU A 265 -2.73 -12.18 -19.00
C GLU A 265 -3.59 -10.97 -19.39
N VAL A 266 -2.98 -10.06 -20.14
CA VAL A 266 -3.66 -9.01 -20.91
C VAL A 266 -3.92 -9.53 -22.31
N ILE A 267 -5.16 -9.46 -22.77
CA ILE A 267 -5.56 -9.88 -24.12
C ILE A 267 -5.26 -8.74 -25.09
N THR A 268 -4.64 -9.05 -26.22
CA THR A 268 -4.35 -8.07 -27.27
C THR A 268 -5.05 -8.44 -28.57
N ASP A 269 -5.33 -7.44 -29.40
CA ASP A 269 -5.77 -7.62 -30.79
C ASP A 269 -4.59 -8.01 -31.71
N ASN A 270 -4.89 -8.17 -33.00
CA ASN A 270 -3.87 -8.50 -34.02
C ASN A 270 -2.84 -7.39 -34.22
N ASN A 271 -3.12 -6.15 -33.80
CA ASN A 271 -2.23 -5.00 -33.85
C ASN A 271 -1.40 -4.85 -32.56
N GLY A 272 -1.55 -5.78 -31.58
CA GLY A 272 -0.87 -5.74 -30.31
C GLY A 272 -1.45 -4.76 -29.29
N ARG A 273 -2.64 -4.21 -29.52
CA ARG A 273 -3.31 -3.30 -28.57
C ARG A 273 -4.11 -4.11 -27.55
N ALA A 274 -4.08 -3.68 -26.28
CA ALA A 274 -4.86 -4.31 -25.22
C ALA A 274 -6.36 -4.14 -25.49
N THR A 275 -7.12 -5.22 -25.33
CA THR A 275 -8.58 -5.28 -25.50
C THR A 275 -9.32 -5.84 -24.30
N GLY A 276 -8.59 -6.31 -23.29
CA GLY A 276 -9.16 -6.89 -22.08
C GLY A 276 -8.15 -7.66 -21.26
N VAL A 277 -8.65 -8.41 -20.30
CA VAL A 277 -7.85 -9.33 -19.48
C VAL A 277 -8.51 -10.69 -19.39
N SER A 278 -7.67 -11.73 -19.20
CA SER A 278 -8.09 -13.05 -18.77
C SER A 278 -7.75 -13.22 -17.29
N PHE A 279 -8.63 -13.86 -16.53
CA PHE A 279 -8.40 -14.15 -15.12
C PHE A 279 -9.00 -15.50 -14.73
N ILE A 280 -8.42 -16.11 -13.71
CA ILE A 280 -8.92 -17.32 -13.08
C ILE A 280 -9.69 -16.92 -11.83
N ASN A 281 -10.94 -17.37 -11.72
CA ASN A 281 -11.67 -17.24 -10.46
C ASN A 281 -11.19 -18.35 -9.50
N LYS A 282 -10.66 -17.95 -8.34
CA LYS A 282 -10.02 -18.86 -7.38
C LYS A 282 -11.01 -19.79 -6.66
N GLU A 283 -12.30 -19.47 -6.63
CA GLU A 283 -13.32 -20.26 -5.96
C GLU A 283 -13.75 -21.48 -6.78
N ASN A 284 -13.83 -21.31 -8.10
CA ASN A 284 -14.31 -22.37 -9.00
C ASN A 284 -13.26 -22.88 -10.01
N GLY A 285 -12.06 -22.27 -10.01
CA GLY A 285 -10.96 -22.64 -10.91
C GLY A 285 -11.20 -22.37 -12.40
N LYS A 286 -12.24 -21.63 -12.77
CA LYS A 286 -12.60 -21.37 -14.18
C LYS A 286 -11.94 -20.10 -14.71
N ASP A 287 -11.65 -20.12 -16.01
CA ASP A 287 -11.15 -18.96 -16.75
C ASP A 287 -12.29 -18.06 -17.22
N TYR A 288 -12.08 -16.77 -17.05
CA TYR A 288 -12.99 -15.70 -17.47
C TYR A 288 -12.25 -14.65 -18.28
N LYS A 289 -12.97 -14.00 -19.19
CA LYS A 289 -12.46 -12.90 -19.99
C LYS A 289 -13.41 -11.71 -19.92
N ILE A 290 -12.85 -10.52 -19.66
CA ILE A 290 -13.59 -9.25 -19.72
C ILE A 290 -12.92 -8.33 -20.74
N LYS A 291 -13.75 -7.50 -21.38
CA LYS A 291 -13.32 -6.55 -22.41
C LYS A 291 -13.25 -5.13 -21.83
N GLY A 292 -12.27 -4.39 -22.26
CA GLY A 292 -12.13 -2.98 -21.91
C GLY A 292 -11.21 -2.24 -22.87
N LYS A 293 -11.48 -0.94 -23.04
CA LYS A 293 -10.73 -0.09 -23.97
C LYS A 293 -9.31 0.21 -23.48
N ILE A 294 -9.13 0.28 -22.16
CA ILE A 294 -7.84 0.55 -21.49
C ILE A 294 -7.65 -0.46 -20.37
N VAL A 295 -6.44 -0.94 -20.21
CA VAL A 295 -6.02 -1.81 -19.09
C VAL A 295 -4.96 -1.11 -18.25
N VAL A 296 -5.24 -0.92 -16.97
CA VAL A 296 -4.32 -0.38 -15.97
C VAL A 296 -3.80 -1.53 -15.10
N LEU A 297 -2.51 -1.85 -15.19
CA LEU A 297 -1.88 -2.87 -14.36
C LEU A 297 -1.34 -2.23 -13.08
N ALA A 298 -1.91 -2.62 -11.95
CA ALA A 298 -1.55 -2.16 -10.61
C ALA A 298 -1.45 -3.33 -9.61
N ALA A 299 -1.02 -4.50 -10.10
CA ALA A 299 -0.98 -5.76 -9.37
C ALA A 299 0.28 -5.95 -8.50
N SER A 300 0.98 -4.87 -8.12
CA SER A 300 2.31 -4.85 -7.50
C SER A 300 3.46 -5.16 -8.48
N ALA A 301 4.71 -4.88 -8.07
CA ALA A 301 5.88 -5.01 -8.95
C ALA A 301 6.01 -6.41 -9.55
N CYS A 302 6.13 -7.45 -8.71
CA CYS A 302 6.35 -8.82 -9.18
C CYS A 302 5.14 -9.38 -9.95
N ALA A 303 3.92 -9.15 -9.47
CA ALA A 303 2.72 -9.68 -10.13
C ALA A 303 2.45 -8.98 -11.48
N THR A 304 2.68 -7.66 -11.57
CA THR A 304 2.58 -6.93 -12.84
C THR A 304 3.58 -7.45 -13.86
N ALA A 305 4.83 -7.65 -13.46
CA ALA A 305 5.86 -8.23 -14.34
C ALA A 305 5.46 -9.62 -14.82
N ARG A 306 4.94 -10.47 -13.92
CA ARG A 306 4.44 -11.82 -14.28
C ARG A 306 3.31 -11.75 -15.30
N ILE A 307 2.32 -10.88 -15.09
CA ILE A 307 1.19 -10.71 -16.04
C ILE A 307 1.72 -10.28 -17.40
N LEU A 308 2.62 -9.31 -17.47
CA LEU A 308 3.19 -8.83 -18.74
C LEU A 308 3.98 -9.93 -19.46
N LEU A 309 4.79 -10.70 -18.74
CA LEU A 309 5.57 -11.83 -19.31
C LEU A 309 4.67 -12.98 -19.81
N ASN A 310 3.53 -13.19 -19.16
CA ASN A 310 2.53 -14.17 -19.58
C ASN A 310 1.70 -13.71 -20.78
N SER A 311 1.56 -12.39 -20.97
CA SER A 311 0.75 -11.79 -22.05
C SER A 311 1.48 -11.87 -23.39
N LYS A 312 1.61 -13.09 -23.91
CA LYS A 312 2.30 -13.37 -25.18
C LYS A 312 1.33 -13.35 -26.34
N SER A 313 1.76 -12.80 -27.47
CA SER A 313 1.02 -12.83 -28.73
C SER A 313 1.98 -12.79 -29.91
N LYS A 314 1.45 -12.87 -31.13
CA LYS A 314 2.29 -12.73 -32.34
C LYS A 314 3.03 -11.37 -32.37
N ALA A 315 2.40 -10.30 -31.89
CA ALA A 315 3.00 -8.98 -31.80
C ALA A 315 3.97 -8.85 -30.59
N HIS A 316 3.79 -9.67 -29.56
CA HIS A 316 4.54 -9.63 -28.32
C HIS A 316 5.05 -11.02 -27.91
N PRO A 317 5.97 -11.64 -28.68
CA PRO A 317 6.39 -13.04 -28.45
C PRO A 317 7.11 -13.25 -27.12
N ASN A 318 7.77 -12.22 -26.58
CA ASN A 318 8.51 -12.26 -25.32
C ASN A 318 7.73 -11.67 -24.13
N GLY A 319 6.42 -11.44 -24.29
CA GLY A 319 5.56 -10.76 -23.32
C GLY A 319 5.24 -9.32 -23.72
N LEU A 320 4.09 -8.84 -23.27
CA LEU A 320 3.59 -7.51 -23.56
C LEU A 320 4.51 -6.43 -22.97
N GLY A 321 4.95 -5.46 -23.79
CA GLY A 321 5.85 -4.39 -23.37
C GLY A 321 7.31 -4.82 -23.14
N ASN A 322 7.70 -6.05 -23.48
CA ASN A 322 9.03 -6.60 -23.20
C ASN A 322 9.97 -6.61 -24.41
N SER A 323 9.86 -5.64 -25.31
CA SER A 323 10.76 -5.52 -26.48
C SER A 323 12.23 -5.31 -26.10
N SER A 324 12.49 -4.63 -24.98
CA SER A 324 13.83 -4.40 -24.41
C SER A 324 14.34 -5.54 -23.53
N ASN A 325 13.53 -6.57 -23.28
CA ASN A 325 13.84 -7.70 -22.38
C ASN A 325 14.20 -7.26 -20.94
N LEU A 326 13.58 -6.18 -20.47
CA LEU A 326 13.83 -5.62 -19.12
C LEU A 326 12.72 -5.95 -18.09
N ILE A 327 11.55 -6.43 -18.53
CA ILE A 327 10.48 -6.78 -17.61
C ILE A 327 10.92 -7.93 -16.69
N GLY A 328 10.73 -7.75 -15.39
CA GLY A 328 11.13 -8.70 -14.36
C GLY A 328 12.60 -8.65 -13.97
N LYS A 329 13.35 -7.68 -14.48
CA LYS A 329 14.75 -7.46 -14.12
C LYS A 329 14.92 -6.21 -13.25
N TYR A 330 16.07 -6.12 -12.58
CA TYR A 330 16.45 -4.99 -11.74
C TYR A 330 15.49 -4.71 -10.58
N LEU A 331 14.87 -5.75 -10.03
CA LEU A 331 14.12 -5.62 -8.79
C LEU A 331 15.07 -5.22 -7.67
N HIS A 332 14.76 -4.12 -6.99
CA HIS A 332 15.46 -3.67 -5.80
C HIS A 332 14.43 -3.25 -4.74
N ASP A 333 14.88 -3.19 -3.51
CA ASP A 333 14.06 -2.74 -2.37
C ASP A 333 14.90 -1.82 -1.47
N THR A 334 14.23 -1.12 -0.58
CA THR A 334 14.88 -0.28 0.42
C THR A 334 15.51 -1.16 1.48
N THR A 335 16.81 -0.96 1.73
CA THR A 335 17.50 -1.62 2.84
C THR A 335 17.28 -0.84 4.14
N GLY A 336 17.33 -1.53 5.26
CA GLY A 336 17.18 -0.94 6.57
C GLY A 336 17.83 -1.78 7.66
N ALA A 337 18.06 -1.16 8.82
CA ALA A 337 18.53 -1.85 10.01
C ALA A 337 17.66 -1.51 11.21
N GLY A 338 17.30 -2.53 11.98
CA GLY A 338 16.62 -2.36 13.26
C GLY A 338 17.64 -2.30 14.40
N ARG A 339 17.37 -1.44 15.37
CA ARG A 339 18.09 -1.41 16.65
C ARG A 339 17.09 -1.33 17.79
N GLY A 340 17.24 -2.19 18.79
CA GLY A 340 16.52 -2.11 20.05
C GLY A 340 17.30 -1.24 21.03
N VAL A 341 16.59 -0.36 21.72
CA VAL A 341 17.17 0.46 22.79
C VAL A 341 16.43 0.18 24.08
N PHE A 342 17.22 -0.06 25.14
CA PHE A 342 16.72 -0.21 26.49
C PHE A 342 16.92 1.10 27.23
N ILE A 343 15.85 1.59 27.89
CA ILE A 343 15.86 2.84 28.64
C ILE A 343 15.61 2.53 30.11
N PRO A 344 16.67 2.37 30.93
CA PRO A 344 16.56 1.96 32.33
C PRO A 344 15.67 2.88 33.17
N GLU A 345 15.68 4.17 32.87
CA GLU A 345 14.88 5.20 33.57
C GLU A 345 13.37 4.98 33.45
N LEU A 346 12.92 4.18 32.49
CA LEU A 346 11.51 3.85 32.34
C LEU A 346 11.06 2.63 33.14
N MET A 347 12.00 1.77 33.59
CA MET A 347 11.67 0.50 34.25
C MET A 347 10.94 0.62 35.57
N ASN A 348 11.33 1.57 36.40
CA ASN A 348 10.79 1.74 37.74
C ASN A 348 9.72 2.85 37.82
N ARG A 349 9.23 3.30 36.68
CA ARG A 349 8.16 4.28 36.64
C ARG A 349 6.80 3.60 36.74
N LYS A 350 5.83 4.34 37.29
CA LYS A 350 4.43 3.94 37.22
C LYS A 350 4.06 3.69 35.75
N ILE A 351 3.37 2.59 35.50
CA ILE A 351 2.82 2.30 34.15
C ILE A 351 2.02 3.50 33.69
N TYR A 352 2.36 3.99 32.52
CA TYR A 352 1.73 5.11 31.87
C TYR A 352 1.01 4.61 30.62
N ASN A 353 -0.18 5.13 30.37
CA ASN A 353 -0.88 4.83 29.13
C ASN A 353 -0.12 5.48 27.96
N GLU A 354 0.40 4.67 27.06
CA GLU A 354 1.14 5.10 25.88
C GLU A 354 0.29 4.96 24.60
N ASP A 355 -0.97 5.32 24.69
CA ASP A 355 -1.87 5.36 23.54
C ASP A 355 -1.26 6.19 22.40
N GLY A 356 -1.46 5.71 21.19
CA GLY A 356 -0.91 6.38 20.02
C GLY A 356 -1.30 5.71 18.71
N VAL A 357 -0.78 6.23 17.64
CA VAL A 357 -0.90 5.60 16.33
C VAL A 357 -0.01 4.35 16.26
N GLY A 358 -0.26 3.46 15.32
CA GLY A 358 0.50 2.22 15.14
C GLY A 358 1.93 2.39 14.61
N GLY A 359 2.51 3.59 14.71
CA GLY A 359 3.88 3.91 14.32
C GLY A 359 4.51 4.87 15.31
N MET A 360 5.73 5.34 15.03
CA MET A 360 6.40 6.38 15.81
C MET A 360 5.74 7.73 15.55
N HIS A 361 5.59 8.55 16.62
CA HIS A 361 5.08 9.92 16.47
C HIS A 361 6.17 10.90 16.06
N VAL A 362 7.43 10.50 16.17
CA VAL A 362 8.59 11.33 15.81
C VAL A 362 9.63 10.53 15.06
N TYR A 363 10.47 11.21 14.30
CA TYR A 363 11.62 10.64 13.60
C TYR A 363 12.71 11.68 13.39
N SER A 364 13.90 11.21 13.01
CA SER A 364 15.02 12.07 12.61
C SER A 364 15.34 11.83 11.13
N PRO A 365 15.39 12.86 10.29
CA PRO A 365 15.81 12.73 8.92
C PRO A 365 17.33 12.50 8.87
N TRP A 366 17.76 11.33 8.43
CA TRP A 366 19.17 10.93 8.40
C TRP A 366 19.99 11.65 7.33
N TRP A 367 19.37 12.03 6.23
CA TRP A 367 20.04 12.67 5.07
C TRP A 367 20.48 14.11 5.27
N LEU A 368 20.14 14.72 6.38
CA LEU A 368 20.55 16.12 6.67
C LEU A 368 22.07 16.27 6.74
N ASP A 369 22.76 15.24 7.20
CA ASP A 369 24.22 15.21 7.35
C ASP A 369 24.93 14.32 6.30
N SER A 370 24.22 13.87 5.25
CA SER A 370 24.76 12.96 4.23
C SER A 370 26.05 13.46 3.56
N ARG A 371 26.27 14.78 3.50
CA ARG A 371 27.51 15.38 2.99
C ARG A 371 28.76 15.05 3.81
N LYS A 372 28.61 14.53 5.02
CA LYS A 372 29.70 14.16 5.93
C LYS A 372 29.99 12.65 5.89
N LEU A 373 29.27 11.90 5.10
CA LEU A 373 29.44 10.47 4.97
C LEU A 373 30.41 10.17 3.83
N ASP A 374 31.28 9.17 4.01
CA ASP A 374 32.24 8.68 3.00
C ASP A 374 31.56 7.75 1.96
N PHE A 375 30.24 7.61 2.01
CA PHE A 375 29.44 6.78 1.11
C PHE A 375 28.16 7.52 0.70
N PRO A 376 27.57 7.17 -0.44
CA PRO A 376 26.34 7.77 -0.96
C PRO A 376 25.13 7.63 -0.05
#